data_f49e499646e31016ea32daaaa665cbd3
#
_entry.id   f49e499646e31016ea32daaaa665cbd3
#
_cell.length_a   1.000
_cell.length_b   1.000
_cell.length_c   1.000
_cell.angle_alpha   90.00
_cell.angle_beta   90.00
_cell.angle_gamma   90.00
#
_symmetry.space_group_name_H-M   'P 1'
#
loop_
_entity.id
_entity.type
_entity.pdbx_description
1 polymer ?
#
loop_
_entity_poly.entity_id
_entity_poly.type
_entity_poly.pdbx_seq_one_letter_code
_entity_poly.pdbx_strand_id
1 'polypeptide(L)'
;AVGLAEGGVDVDLDAGQADMIVKFDPNSQCMYHRHTATVTTLVLEGEQVLREVTDSGEVVRIKPAGSYSGGGVGEVHIEGSGADTLILFFSMRTTGDVIYELLNDDLTLRKSITVADFYRDWHEKWPDEHK
;
A
#
# COMPACT_ATOMS: atom_id res chain seq x y z
N ALA A 1 -5.18 10.24 4.25
CA ALA A 1 -4.95 10.79 2.90
C ALA A 1 -6.27 11.13 2.24
N VAL A 2 -6.37 12.31 1.67
CA VAL A 2 -7.56 12.77 0.97
C VAL A 2 -7.63 12.08 -0.40
N GLY A 3 -8.82 11.60 -0.78
CA GLY A 3 -9.04 10.99 -2.08
C GLY A 3 -8.48 9.57 -2.21
N LEU A 4 -8.28 8.89 -1.11
CA LEU A 4 -7.84 7.50 -1.07
C LEU A 4 -9.00 6.60 -0.63
N ALA A 5 -9.26 5.56 -1.41
CA ALA A 5 -10.18 4.49 -1.04
C ALA A 5 -9.48 3.15 -1.20
N GLU A 6 -9.70 2.23 -0.28
CA GLU A 6 -9.07 0.92 -0.33
C GLU A 6 -10.05 -0.17 0.08
N GLY A 7 -9.82 -1.37 -0.44
CA GLY A 7 -10.62 -2.54 -0.11
C GLY A 7 -9.78 -3.81 -0.18
N GLY A 8 -9.94 -4.67 0.82
CA GLY A 8 -9.34 -5.99 0.83
C GLY A 8 -10.01 -6.88 -0.22
N VAL A 9 -9.21 -7.63 -0.95
CA VAL A 9 -9.65 -8.62 -1.93
C VAL A 9 -9.58 -10.01 -1.32
N ASP A 10 -8.49 -10.29 -0.62
CA ASP A 10 -8.27 -11.55 0.08
C ASP A 10 -7.28 -11.34 1.22
N VAL A 11 -7.59 -11.82 2.41
CA VAL A 11 -6.72 -11.73 3.57
C VAL A 11 -6.64 -13.09 4.24
N ASP A 12 -5.42 -13.59 4.41
CA ASP A 12 -5.13 -14.85 5.08
C ASP A 12 -4.26 -14.60 6.31
N LEU A 13 -4.85 -14.71 7.50
CA LEU A 13 -4.16 -14.49 8.76
C LEU A 13 -3.01 -15.46 8.98
N ASP A 14 -3.22 -16.73 8.65
CA ASP A 14 -2.23 -17.77 8.92
C ASP A 14 -1.02 -17.63 7.99
N ALA A 15 -1.25 -17.24 6.74
CA ALA A 15 -0.20 -17.03 5.76
C ALA A 15 0.48 -15.65 5.87
N GLY A 16 -0.07 -14.74 6.66
CA GLY A 16 0.43 -13.37 6.75
C GLY A 16 0.24 -12.60 5.44
N GLN A 17 -0.83 -12.88 4.71
CA GLN A 17 -1.11 -12.34 3.39
C GLN A 17 -2.27 -11.34 3.41
N ALA A 18 -2.10 -10.23 2.69
CA ALA A 18 -3.18 -9.30 2.41
C ALA A 18 -3.08 -8.83 0.96
N ASP A 19 -4.14 -9.09 0.20
CA ASP A 19 -4.32 -8.59 -1.16
C ASP A 19 -5.36 -7.49 -1.13
N MET A 20 -5.09 -6.37 -1.81
CA MET A 20 -5.99 -5.24 -1.77
C MET A 20 -5.97 -4.44 -3.06
N ILE A 21 -7.06 -3.73 -3.31
CA ILE A 21 -7.16 -2.74 -4.37
C ILE A 21 -7.25 -1.36 -3.71
N VAL A 22 -6.48 -0.43 -4.24
CA VAL A 22 -6.43 0.95 -3.75
C VAL A 22 -6.72 1.89 -4.91
N LYS A 23 -7.58 2.85 -4.66
CA LYS A 23 -7.92 3.91 -5.60
C LYS A 23 -7.51 5.25 -5.02
N PHE A 24 -6.76 6.01 -5.80
CA PHE A 24 -6.43 7.41 -5.49
C PHE A 24 -7.16 8.30 -6.48
N ASP A 25 -7.83 9.32 -5.98
CA ASP A 25 -8.31 10.40 -6.83
C ASP A 25 -7.13 11.15 -7.46
N PRO A 26 -7.33 11.91 -8.54
CA PRO A 26 -6.23 12.69 -9.12
C PRO A 26 -5.53 13.58 -8.07
N ASN A 27 -4.22 13.68 -8.19
CA ASN A 27 -3.37 14.52 -7.34
C ASN A 27 -3.50 14.23 -5.84
N SER A 28 -3.65 12.97 -5.47
CA SER A 28 -3.76 12.49 -4.09
C SER A 28 -2.55 11.68 -3.70
N GLN A 29 -2.25 11.63 -2.40
CA GLN A 29 -1.16 10.80 -1.88
C GLN A 29 -1.46 10.31 -0.47
N CYS A 30 -0.85 9.18 -0.10
CA CYS A 30 -0.86 8.69 1.27
C CYS A 30 0.24 9.37 2.10
N MET A 31 0.34 9.01 3.38
CA MET A 31 1.44 9.46 4.24
C MET A 31 2.68 8.58 4.05
N TYR A 32 3.82 9.02 4.59
CA TYR A 32 5.02 8.18 4.65
C TYR A 32 4.71 6.87 5.35
N HIS A 33 5.21 5.79 4.79
CA HIS A 33 5.12 4.48 5.42
C HIS A 33 6.37 3.64 5.10
N ARG A 34 6.67 2.73 6.02
CA ARG A 34 7.75 1.76 5.87
C ARG A 34 7.13 0.37 5.70
N HIS A 35 7.53 -0.33 4.66
CA HIS A 35 7.09 -1.70 4.46
C HIS A 35 7.82 -2.66 5.38
N THR A 36 7.06 -3.46 6.13
CA THR A 36 7.57 -4.58 6.93
C THR A 36 7.21 -5.92 6.30
N ALA A 37 6.43 -5.87 5.23
CA ALA A 37 6.07 -7.01 4.40
C ALA A 37 6.70 -6.86 3.01
N THR A 38 6.83 -7.97 2.29
CA THR A 38 7.11 -7.91 0.86
C THR A 38 5.85 -7.48 0.14
N VAL A 39 5.99 -6.66 -0.91
CA VAL A 39 4.87 -6.11 -1.66
C VAL A 39 5.07 -6.37 -3.14
N THR A 40 4.04 -6.92 -3.77
CA THR A 40 3.93 -6.96 -5.22
C THR A 40 2.87 -5.94 -5.63
N THR A 41 3.20 -5.08 -6.57
CA THR A 41 2.32 -4.01 -7.02
C THR A 41 2.05 -4.13 -8.51
N LEU A 42 0.77 -4.05 -8.89
CA LEU A 42 0.34 -3.95 -10.28
C LEU A 42 -0.44 -2.65 -10.45
N VAL A 43 0.01 -1.79 -11.34
CA VAL A 43 -0.72 -0.56 -11.69
C VAL A 43 -1.79 -0.91 -12.71
N LEU A 44 -3.06 -0.79 -12.33
CA LEU A 44 -4.20 -1.14 -13.18
C LEU A 44 -4.64 0.03 -14.04
N GLU A 45 -4.61 1.24 -13.51
CA GLU A 45 -5.05 2.44 -14.19
C GLU A 45 -4.28 3.65 -13.67
N GLY A 46 -3.98 4.60 -14.56
CA GLY A 46 -3.27 5.82 -14.22
C GLY A 46 -1.77 5.63 -14.07
N GLU A 47 -1.16 6.47 -13.26
CA GLU A 47 0.27 6.44 -12.96
C GLU A 47 0.49 6.45 -11.46
N GLN A 48 1.32 5.54 -10.97
CA GLN A 48 1.77 5.56 -9.57
C GLN A 48 3.00 6.47 -9.47
N VAL A 49 2.91 7.47 -8.60
CA VAL A 49 4.02 8.36 -8.28
C VAL A 49 4.57 7.96 -6.91
N LEU A 50 5.80 7.47 -6.90
CA LEU A 50 6.50 7.07 -5.68
C LEU A 50 7.55 8.11 -5.33
N ARG A 51 7.56 8.54 -4.07
CA ARG A 51 8.60 9.38 -3.48
C ARG A 51 9.32 8.57 -2.43
N GLU A 52 10.46 8.02 -2.79
CA GLU A 52 11.22 7.10 -1.95
C GLU A 52 12.32 7.86 -1.21
N VAL A 53 12.42 7.62 0.10
CA VAL A 53 13.49 8.17 0.93
C VAL A 53 14.71 7.26 0.84
N THR A 54 15.82 7.81 0.37
CA THR A 54 17.10 7.10 0.27
C THR A 54 18.19 7.84 1.02
N ASP A 55 19.35 7.20 1.18
CA ASP A 55 20.53 7.82 1.81
C ASP A 55 20.99 9.08 1.06
N SER A 56 20.72 9.13 -0.25
CA SER A 56 21.08 10.26 -1.10
C SER A 56 20.00 11.34 -1.20
N GLY A 57 18.88 11.16 -0.49
CA GLY A 57 17.73 12.05 -0.52
C GLY A 57 16.51 11.39 -1.14
N GLU A 58 15.53 12.19 -1.54
CA GLU A 58 14.29 11.71 -2.12
C GLU A 58 14.47 11.39 -3.60
N VAL A 59 13.99 10.22 -4.02
CA VAL A 59 13.95 9.78 -5.42
C VAL A 59 12.50 9.66 -5.83
N VAL A 60 12.11 10.28 -6.95
CA VAL A 60 10.77 10.19 -7.51
C VAL A 60 10.76 9.17 -8.65
N ARG A 61 9.83 8.22 -8.57
CA ARG A 61 9.62 7.21 -9.62
C ARG A 61 8.19 7.27 -10.09
N ILE A 62 7.99 7.20 -11.40
CA ILE A 62 6.66 7.18 -12.01
C ILE A 62 6.48 5.84 -12.71
N LYS A 63 5.42 5.13 -12.34
CA LYS A 63 5.10 3.81 -12.90
C LYS A 63 3.76 3.88 -13.63
N PRO A 64 3.74 3.69 -14.95
CA PRO A 64 2.51 3.76 -15.73
C PRO A 64 1.64 2.51 -15.54
N ALA A 65 0.40 2.58 -16.05
CA ALA A 65 -0.50 1.44 -16.08
C ALA A 65 0.14 0.24 -16.77
N GLY A 66 -0.07 -0.95 -16.21
CA GLY A 66 0.56 -2.19 -16.65
C GLY A 66 1.90 -2.48 -15.98
N SER A 67 2.46 -1.55 -15.21
CA SER A 67 3.70 -1.78 -14.46
C SER A 67 3.46 -2.80 -13.36
N TYR A 68 4.39 -3.76 -13.28
CA TYR A 68 4.42 -4.80 -12.26
C TYR A 68 5.77 -4.73 -11.55
N SER A 69 5.75 -4.63 -10.24
CA SER A 69 6.99 -4.50 -9.46
C SER A 69 6.86 -5.14 -8.09
N GLY A 70 8.01 -5.57 -7.56
CA GLY A 70 8.14 -6.04 -6.20
C GLY A 70 8.91 -5.03 -5.36
N GLY A 71 8.51 -4.89 -4.10
CA GLY A 71 9.21 -4.08 -3.12
C GLY A 71 9.68 -4.93 -1.95
N GLY A 72 10.81 -4.56 -1.36
CA GLY A 72 11.39 -5.24 -0.22
C GLY A 72 11.00 -4.63 1.11
N VAL A 73 11.30 -5.38 2.17
CA VAL A 73 11.15 -4.91 3.53
C VAL A 73 12.11 -3.74 3.79
N GLY A 74 11.63 -2.73 4.50
CA GLY A 74 12.43 -1.57 4.91
C GLY A 74 12.31 -0.34 4.02
N GLU A 75 11.66 -0.45 2.87
CA GLU A 75 11.44 0.72 2.01
C GLU A 75 10.53 1.74 2.70
N VAL A 76 10.94 3.01 2.63
CA VAL A 76 10.17 4.15 3.14
C VAL A 76 9.80 5.04 1.98
N HIS A 77 8.50 5.25 1.78
CA HIS A 77 8.02 6.10 0.70
C HIS A 77 6.64 6.70 0.96
N ILE A 78 6.33 7.72 0.16
CA ILE A 78 4.96 8.19 -0.09
C ILE A 78 4.59 7.72 -1.48
N GLU A 79 3.35 7.29 -1.65
CA GLU A 79 2.82 7.00 -2.97
C GLU A 79 1.53 7.77 -3.22
N GLY A 80 1.25 8.00 -4.48
CA GLY A 80 0.04 8.70 -4.88
C GLY A 80 -0.17 8.68 -6.38
N SER A 81 -1.20 9.41 -6.79
CA SER A 81 -1.58 9.57 -8.18
C SER A 81 -0.88 10.77 -8.81
N GLY A 82 -0.88 10.79 -10.15
CA GLY A 82 -0.57 11.99 -10.92
C GLY A 82 -1.84 12.77 -11.26
N ALA A 83 -1.93 13.24 -12.51
CA ALA A 83 -3.06 14.04 -12.99
C ALA A 83 -4.36 13.24 -13.15
N ASP A 84 -4.28 11.92 -13.22
CA ASP A 84 -5.42 11.04 -13.43
C ASP A 84 -5.65 10.13 -12.22
N THR A 85 -6.86 9.54 -12.14
CA THR A 85 -7.17 8.51 -11.15
C THR A 85 -6.16 7.36 -11.26
N LEU A 86 -5.70 6.90 -10.11
CA LEU A 86 -4.80 5.75 -10.00
C LEU A 86 -5.53 4.58 -9.34
N ILE A 87 -5.42 3.41 -9.94
CA ILE A 87 -5.91 2.16 -9.34
C ILE A 87 -4.76 1.18 -9.28
N LEU A 88 -4.49 0.67 -8.09
CA LEU A 88 -3.42 -0.27 -7.80
C LEU A 88 -3.97 -1.58 -7.24
N PHE A 89 -3.31 -2.67 -7.57
CA PHE A 89 -3.45 -3.93 -6.86
C PHE A 89 -2.16 -4.20 -6.08
N PHE A 90 -2.30 -4.52 -4.79
CA PHE A 90 -1.19 -4.92 -3.93
C PHE A 90 -1.40 -6.34 -3.44
N SER A 91 -0.32 -7.12 -3.45
CA SER A 91 -0.25 -8.38 -2.73
C SER A 91 0.91 -8.29 -1.74
N MET A 92 0.59 -8.37 -0.45
CA MET A 92 1.56 -8.18 0.63
C MET A 92 1.67 -9.45 1.46
N ARG A 93 2.90 -9.79 1.86
CA ARG A 93 3.16 -10.96 2.71
C ARG A 93 4.18 -10.60 3.76
N THR A 94 3.88 -10.95 5.01
CA THR A 94 4.76 -10.76 6.15
C THR A 94 5.00 -12.09 6.87
N THR A 95 6.19 -12.23 7.44
CA THR A 95 6.50 -13.36 8.32
C THR A 95 6.12 -13.08 9.78
N GLY A 96 5.85 -11.80 10.10
CA GLY A 96 5.35 -11.38 11.40
C GLY A 96 3.89 -10.95 11.31
N ASP A 97 3.48 -10.06 12.19
CA ASP A 97 2.12 -9.54 12.23
C ASP A 97 1.97 -8.24 11.45
N VAL A 98 3.02 -7.43 11.42
CA VAL A 98 2.98 -6.07 10.85
C VAL A 98 3.20 -6.13 9.36
N ILE A 99 2.32 -5.48 8.59
CA ILE A 99 2.43 -5.35 7.13
C ILE A 99 3.17 -4.07 6.77
N TYR A 100 2.80 -2.96 7.38
CA TYR A 100 3.54 -1.71 7.22
C TYR A 100 3.35 -0.80 8.44
N GLU A 101 4.24 0.17 8.53
CA GLU A 101 4.23 1.17 9.58
C GLU A 101 3.92 2.54 8.99
N LEU A 102 2.89 3.20 9.50
CA LEU A 102 2.60 4.59 9.16
C LEU A 102 3.55 5.50 9.94
N LEU A 103 4.12 6.47 9.26
CA LEU A 103 5.13 7.35 9.82
C LEU A 103 4.62 8.80 9.87
N ASN A 104 5.15 9.55 10.82
CA ASN A 104 5.02 11.00 10.85
C ASN A 104 5.94 11.63 9.80
N ASP A 105 5.82 12.93 9.54
CA ASP A 105 6.65 13.62 8.55
C ASP A 105 8.14 13.58 8.89
N ASP A 106 8.48 13.45 10.17
CA ASP A 106 9.86 13.27 10.64
C ASP A 106 10.33 11.82 10.59
N LEU A 107 9.53 10.92 10.01
CA LEU A 107 9.78 9.49 9.86
C LEU A 107 9.74 8.69 11.16
N THR A 108 9.25 9.28 12.26
CA THR A 108 9.00 8.51 13.49
C THR A 108 7.72 7.69 13.36
N LEU A 109 7.66 6.58 14.07
CA LEU A 109 6.50 5.67 14.04
C LEU A 109 5.24 6.35 14.56
N ARG A 110 4.19 6.31 13.73
CA ARG A 110 2.86 6.77 14.13
C ARG A 110 1.95 5.61 14.50
N LYS A 111 1.90 4.58 13.66
CA LYS A 111 1.03 3.42 13.86
C LYS A 111 1.50 2.23 13.04
N SER A 112 1.48 1.05 13.64
CA SER A 112 1.71 -0.21 12.93
C SER A 112 0.38 -0.75 12.43
N ILE A 113 0.36 -1.20 11.16
CA ILE A 113 -0.81 -1.83 10.54
C ILE A 113 -0.52 -3.31 10.39
N THR A 114 -1.40 -4.13 10.96
CA THR A 114 -1.21 -5.59 11.03
C THR A 114 -2.10 -6.34 10.05
N VAL A 115 -1.77 -7.61 9.81
CA VAL A 115 -2.62 -8.52 9.02
C VAL A 115 -4.00 -8.61 9.65
N ALA A 116 -4.08 -8.63 10.98
CA ALA A 116 -5.35 -8.69 11.71
C ALA A 116 -6.21 -7.45 11.45
N ASP A 117 -5.59 -6.26 11.32
CA ASP A 117 -6.31 -5.04 10.96
C ASP A 117 -6.97 -5.16 9.59
N PHE A 118 -6.23 -5.70 8.60
CA PHE A 118 -6.76 -5.93 7.25
C PHE A 118 -7.85 -7.00 7.26
N TYR A 119 -7.66 -8.07 8.00
CA TYR A 119 -8.64 -9.16 8.09
C TYR A 119 -9.95 -8.65 8.68
N ARG A 120 -9.90 -7.90 9.77
CA ARG A 120 -11.08 -7.33 10.42
C ARG A 120 -11.84 -6.42 9.47
N ASP A 121 -11.12 -5.51 8.79
CA ASP A 121 -11.71 -4.57 7.84
C ASP A 121 -12.36 -5.29 6.66
N TRP A 122 -11.67 -6.26 6.07
CA TRP A 122 -12.18 -7.09 4.98
C TRP A 122 -13.40 -7.89 5.39
N HIS A 123 -13.38 -8.47 6.59
CA HIS A 123 -14.46 -9.29 7.12
C HIS A 123 -15.72 -8.46 7.38
N GLU A 124 -15.56 -7.22 7.84
CA GLU A 124 -16.66 -6.30 8.12
C GLU A 124 -17.28 -5.71 6.83
N LYS A 125 -16.44 -5.41 5.83
CA LYS A 125 -16.88 -4.71 4.62
C LYS A 125 -17.46 -5.63 3.56
N TRP A 126 -17.06 -6.90 3.53
CA TRP A 126 -17.50 -7.84 2.50
C TRP A 126 -18.43 -8.90 3.08
N PRO A 127 -19.58 -9.16 2.42
CA PRO A 127 -20.43 -10.31 2.76
C PRO A 127 -19.67 -11.62 2.65
N ASP A 128 -20.05 -12.61 3.47
CA ASP A 128 -19.38 -13.92 3.49
C ASP A 128 -19.36 -14.62 2.15
N GLU A 129 -20.35 -14.38 1.31
CA GLU A 129 -20.44 -14.93 -0.04
C GLU A 129 -19.35 -14.45 -1.00
N HIS A 130 -18.62 -13.40 -0.63
CA HIS A 130 -17.52 -12.84 -1.43
C HIS A 130 -16.13 -13.27 -0.95
N LYS A 131 -16.08 -14.10 0.09
CA LYS A 131 -14.81 -14.54 0.69
C LYS A 131 -14.41 -15.93 0.25
#